data_d7fecc580bcdc7ffe08b294562fe15b8
#
_entry.id   d7fecc580bcdc7ffe08b294562fe15b8
#
_cell.length_a   1.000
_cell.length_b   1.000
_cell.length_c   1.000
_cell.angle_alpha   90.00
_cell.angle_beta   90.00
_cell.angle_gamma   90.00
#
_symmetry.space_group_name_H-M   'P 1'
#
loop_
_entity.id
_entity.type
_entity.pdbx_description
1 polymer ?
#
loop_
_entity_poly.entity_id
_entity_poly.type
_entity_poly.pdbx_seq_one_letter_code
_entity_poly.pdbx_strand_id
1 'polypeptide(L)'
;IWGADASAGVINIITKSAQSGTHGNASFEYGRYDTKIAKANISHKTDNFDAKLGVTRVDTNGFSAMAPKGKKAKDYEDDGYENTSANIKLGYNFNENNRLSGFYEIIDTKVDYDNTPNDNQSVAKTKTHLANINYENKNDIATTNVYANYTDISREYSYGNFDGNVKEYGVKSTVPYLDESSFVTIGADYKELEHKNNLNKDYDSKAIFITNTNKFFDDKTIITEALRYDKY
;
A
#
# COMPACT_ATOMS: atom_id res chain seq x y z
N ILE A 1 -2.67 15.08 6.50
CA ILE A 1 -3.26 14.55 7.71
C ILE A 1 -3.81 13.18 7.43
N TRP A 2 -3.40 12.19 8.21
CA TRP A 2 -3.54 10.77 7.90
C TRP A 2 -4.64 10.07 8.70
N GLY A 3 -5.45 10.83 9.47
CA GLY A 3 -6.54 10.31 10.29
C GLY A 3 -6.12 9.82 11.68
N ALA A 4 -7.12 9.45 12.49
CA ALA A 4 -6.91 8.99 13.87
C ALA A 4 -6.12 7.68 13.96
N ASP A 5 -6.12 6.86 12.89
CA ASP A 5 -5.41 5.58 12.83
C ASP A 5 -3.88 5.73 12.68
N ALA A 6 -3.39 6.96 12.50
CA ALA A 6 -1.96 7.27 12.29
C ALA A 6 -1.20 7.63 13.58
N SER A 7 -1.64 7.16 14.73
CA SER A 7 -1.06 7.50 16.05
C SER A 7 0.42 7.12 16.22
N ALA A 8 0.87 6.09 15.53
CA ALA A 8 2.27 5.63 15.56
C ALA A 8 3.11 6.14 14.37
N GLY A 9 2.50 6.84 13.42
CA GLY A 9 3.14 7.35 12.21
C GLY A 9 2.53 6.79 10.92
N VAL A 10 3.04 7.25 9.79
CA VAL A 10 2.59 6.84 8.44
C VAL A 10 3.80 6.54 7.57
N ILE A 11 3.73 5.43 6.85
CA ILE A 11 4.67 5.10 5.78
C ILE A 11 3.97 5.35 4.45
N ASN A 12 4.44 6.32 3.68
CA ASN A 12 3.92 6.61 2.35
C ASN A 12 4.85 6.04 1.29
N ILE A 13 4.35 5.09 0.49
CA ILE A 13 5.11 4.44 -0.58
C ILE A 13 4.68 5.02 -1.92
N ILE A 14 5.60 5.71 -2.58
CA ILE A 14 5.39 6.26 -3.91
C ILE A 14 6.08 5.35 -4.94
N THR A 15 5.28 4.70 -5.78
CA THR A 15 5.80 3.81 -6.82
C THR A 15 6.30 4.61 -8.03
N LYS A 16 7.35 4.11 -8.70
CA LYS A 16 7.90 4.72 -9.91
C LYS A 16 6.85 4.78 -11.02
N SER A 17 6.79 5.91 -11.71
CA SER A 17 5.98 6.09 -12.91
C SER A 17 6.58 5.31 -14.10
N ALA A 18 5.76 4.99 -15.10
CA ALA A 18 6.23 4.44 -16.36
C ALA A 18 7.06 5.50 -17.13
N GLN A 19 8.15 5.07 -17.75
CA GLN A 19 8.93 5.89 -18.68
C GLN A 19 8.33 5.82 -20.07
N SER A 20 8.57 6.85 -20.92
CA SER A 20 8.10 6.89 -22.30
C SER A 20 8.59 5.67 -23.11
N GLY A 21 7.73 5.10 -23.94
CA GLY A 21 7.98 3.87 -24.67
C GLY A 21 7.68 2.61 -23.86
N THR A 22 8.20 1.48 -24.31
CA THR A 22 8.01 0.17 -23.66
C THR A 22 9.30 -0.26 -22.98
N HIS A 23 9.21 -0.57 -21.70
CA HIS A 23 10.34 -1.00 -20.88
C HIS A 23 9.95 -2.24 -20.08
N GLY A 24 10.89 -3.13 -19.90
CA GLY A 24 10.69 -4.34 -19.11
C GLY A 24 11.98 -4.77 -18.44
N ASN A 25 11.84 -5.45 -17.33
CA ASN A 25 12.95 -6.14 -16.67
C ASN A 25 12.46 -7.42 -16.03
N ALA A 26 13.36 -8.40 -15.96
CA ALA A 26 13.17 -9.60 -15.18
C ALA A 26 14.45 -9.88 -14.39
N SER A 27 14.31 -10.43 -13.20
CA SER A 27 15.42 -10.87 -12.36
C SER A 27 15.08 -12.18 -11.66
N PHE A 28 16.11 -12.97 -11.41
CA PHE A 28 16.06 -14.15 -10.57
C PHE A 28 17.24 -14.11 -9.60
N GLU A 29 16.96 -14.34 -8.33
CA GLU A 29 17.95 -14.36 -7.27
C GLU A 29 17.86 -15.72 -6.55
N TYR A 30 19.00 -16.28 -6.19
CA TYR A 30 19.10 -17.49 -5.38
C TYR A 30 20.03 -17.24 -4.19
N GLY A 31 19.62 -17.62 -3.01
CA GLY A 31 20.33 -17.31 -1.77
C GLY A 31 20.30 -18.42 -0.73
N ARG A 32 20.80 -18.09 0.45
CA ARG A 32 20.81 -18.96 1.61
C ARG A 32 19.39 -19.41 1.99
N TYR A 33 19.24 -20.54 2.64
CA TYR A 33 17.96 -21.16 3.01
C TYR A 33 17.06 -21.50 1.82
N ASP A 34 17.68 -21.88 0.70
CA ASP A 34 17.00 -22.16 -0.57
C ASP A 34 16.12 -20.98 -1.03
N THR A 35 16.52 -19.76 -0.68
CA THR A 35 15.75 -18.56 -1.04
C THR A 35 15.80 -18.34 -2.55
N LYS A 36 14.63 -18.27 -3.16
CA LYS A 36 14.41 -18.00 -4.59
C LYS A 36 13.55 -16.76 -4.71
N ILE A 37 14.01 -15.77 -5.47
CA ILE A 37 13.24 -14.55 -5.75
C ILE A 37 13.18 -14.35 -7.25
N ALA A 38 11.98 -14.36 -7.80
CA ALA A 38 11.73 -14.06 -9.21
C ALA A 38 10.88 -12.78 -9.31
N LYS A 39 11.31 -11.84 -10.17
CA LYS A 39 10.60 -10.59 -10.41
C LYS A 39 10.53 -10.35 -11.91
N ALA A 40 9.39 -9.88 -12.38
CA ALA A 40 9.22 -9.41 -13.76
C ALA A 40 8.32 -8.17 -13.76
N ASN A 41 8.71 -7.18 -14.57
CA ASN A 41 7.93 -5.96 -14.74
C ASN A 41 7.93 -5.58 -16.22
N ILE A 42 6.81 -5.07 -16.69
CA ILE A 42 6.69 -4.41 -17.98
C ILE A 42 5.91 -3.12 -17.82
N SER A 43 6.31 -2.10 -18.54
CA SER A 43 5.60 -0.82 -18.59
C SER A 43 5.60 -0.26 -20.00
N HIS A 44 4.53 0.48 -20.30
CA HIS A 44 4.38 1.21 -21.55
C HIS A 44 3.81 2.59 -21.26
N LYS A 45 4.34 3.62 -21.90
CA LYS A 45 3.84 4.98 -21.79
C LYS A 45 3.88 5.69 -23.13
N THR A 46 2.75 6.30 -23.47
CA THR A 46 2.59 7.28 -24.55
C THR A 46 2.28 8.66 -23.94
N ASP A 47 1.94 9.63 -24.76
CA ASP A 47 1.54 10.98 -24.30
C ASP A 47 0.28 10.93 -23.42
N ASN A 48 -0.69 10.13 -23.79
CA ASN A 48 -1.99 10.08 -23.13
C ASN A 48 -2.21 8.86 -22.23
N PHE A 49 -1.45 7.78 -22.41
CA PHE A 49 -1.70 6.51 -21.72
C PHE A 49 -0.42 5.96 -21.10
N ASP A 50 -0.55 5.44 -19.89
CA ASP A 50 0.50 4.63 -19.27
C ASP A 50 -0.08 3.37 -18.62
N ALA A 51 0.70 2.30 -18.73
CA ALA A 51 0.40 1.02 -18.09
C ALA A 51 1.67 0.43 -17.47
N LYS A 52 1.53 -0.23 -16.36
CA LYS A 52 2.60 -1.01 -15.72
C LYS A 52 2.03 -2.28 -15.13
N LEU A 53 2.70 -3.39 -15.38
CA LEU A 53 2.42 -4.69 -14.80
C LEU A 53 3.66 -5.16 -14.04
N GLY A 54 3.47 -5.77 -12.89
CA GLY A 54 4.54 -6.35 -12.10
C GLY A 54 4.11 -7.66 -11.47
N VAL A 55 5.04 -8.60 -11.37
CA VAL A 55 4.87 -9.84 -10.62
C VAL A 55 6.15 -10.12 -9.84
N THR A 56 5.98 -10.59 -8.60
CA THR A 56 7.07 -11.02 -7.73
C THR A 56 6.69 -12.34 -7.07
N ARG A 57 7.62 -13.28 -7.06
CA ARG A 57 7.55 -14.51 -6.26
C ARG A 57 8.77 -14.57 -5.36
N VAL A 58 8.53 -14.80 -4.08
CA VAL A 58 9.54 -15.12 -3.07
C VAL A 58 9.21 -16.49 -2.51
N ASP A 59 10.22 -17.33 -2.38
CA ASP A 59 10.12 -18.66 -1.81
C ASP A 59 11.39 -18.94 -1.02
N THR A 60 11.28 -19.34 0.23
CA THR A 60 12.43 -19.68 1.08
C THR A 60 12.02 -20.72 2.12
N ASN A 61 12.90 -21.67 2.39
CA ASN A 61 12.71 -22.62 3.48
C ASN A 61 12.87 -21.95 4.87
N GLY A 62 13.58 -20.81 4.92
CA GLY A 62 13.78 -20.10 6.18
C GLY A 62 14.71 -20.83 7.16
N PHE A 63 14.45 -20.63 8.43
CA PHE A 63 15.13 -21.29 9.55
C PHE A 63 14.22 -21.25 10.77
N SER A 64 14.35 -22.19 11.70
CA SER A 64 13.55 -22.19 12.93
C SER A 64 13.78 -20.93 13.76
N ALA A 65 12.69 -20.17 14.01
CA ALA A 65 12.70 -18.95 14.81
C ALA A 65 12.72 -19.24 16.32
N MET A 66 12.24 -20.41 16.75
CA MET A 66 12.14 -20.79 18.17
C MET A 66 13.16 -21.82 18.64
N ALA A 67 14.24 -22.05 17.90
CA ALA A 67 15.31 -22.94 18.37
C ALA A 67 15.84 -22.45 19.74
N PRO A 68 15.83 -23.27 20.79
CA PRO A 68 16.25 -22.88 22.14
C PRO A 68 17.70 -22.41 22.17
N LYS A 69 18.02 -21.46 23.06
CA LYS A 69 19.38 -20.93 23.23
C LYS A 69 20.39 -22.08 23.51
N GLY A 70 21.47 -22.09 22.74
CA GLY A 70 22.51 -23.09 22.83
C GLY A 70 22.27 -24.40 22.07
N LYS A 71 21.14 -24.51 21.39
CA LYS A 71 20.86 -25.57 20.42
C LYS A 71 21.15 -25.08 18.99
N LYS A 72 21.32 -26.00 18.07
CA LYS A 72 21.55 -25.66 16.66
C LYS A 72 20.21 -25.54 15.97
N ALA A 73 19.92 -24.40 15.34
CA ALA A 73 18.68 -24.17 14.60
C ALA A 73 18.37 -25.28 13.57
N LYS A 74 19.41 -25.84 12.94
CA LYS A 74 19.29 -26.95 11.98
C LYS A 74 18.72 -28.26 12.54
N ASP A 75 18.62 -28.39 13.86
CA ASP A 75 18.08 -29.58 14.55
C ASP A 75 16.56 -29.41 14.81
N TYR A 76 15.98 -28.30 14.36
CA TYR A 76 14.57 -27.93 14.43
C TYR A 76 14.03 -27.73 13.01
N GLU A 77 12.71 -27.71 12.87
CA GLU A 77 12.06 -27.44 11.59
C GLU A 77 12.40 -26.05 11.07
N ASP A 78 12.21 -25.85 9.78
CA ASP A 78 12.42 -24.55 9.12
C ASP A 78 11.10 -23.82 8.99
N ASP A 79 11.09 -22.51 9.33
CA ASP A 79 9.95 -21.61 9.16
C ASP A 79 9.97 -21.01 7.75
N GLY A 80 9.29 -21.68 6.84
CA GLY A 80 9.22 -21.31 5.45
C GLY A 80 8.40 -20.03 5.20
N TYR A 81 8.74 -19.32 4.13
CA TYR A 81 8.02 -18.16 3.67
C TYR A 81 7.80 -18.20 2.16
N GLU A 82 6.55 -18.10 1.75
CA GLU A 82 6.14 -17.97 0.38
C GLU A 82 5.36 -16.67 0.18
N ASN A 83 5.67 -15.91 -0.88
CA ASN A 83 4.91 -14.73 -1.27
C ASN A 83 4.78 -14.67 -2.79
N THR A 84 3.58 -14.41 -3.26
CA THR A 84 3.31 -14.06 -4.65
C THR A 84 2.56 -12.75 -4.67
N SER A 85 3.10 -11.74 -5.34
CA SER A 85 2.40 -10.50 -5.60
C SER A 85 2.30 -10.20 -7.09
N ALA A 86 1.17 -9.67 -7.50
CA ALA A 86 0.95 -9.18 -8.87
C ALA A 86 0.22 -7.85 -8.82
N ASN A 87 0.66 -6.89 -9.61
CA ASN A 87 0.05 -5.56 -9.66
C ASN A 87 -0.12 -5.05 -11.07
N ILE A 88 -1.12 -4.20 -11.25
CA ILE A 88 -1.37 -3.41 -12.46
C ILE A 88 -1.60 -1.96 -12.07
N LYS A 89 -0.98 -1.05 -12.80
CA LYS A 89 -1.24 0.38 -12.74
C LYS A 89 -1.56 0.89 -14.13
N LEU A 90 -2.63 1.66 -14.26
CA LEU A 90 -3.09 2.27 -15.50
C LEU A 90 -3.26 3.77 -15.29
N GLY A 91 -3.03 4.55 -16.33
CA GLY A 91 -3.26 5.98 -16.33
C GLY A 91 -3.66 6.47 -17.72
N TYR A 92 -4.58 7.41 -17.76
CA TYR A 92 -5.03 8.05 -18.99
C TYR A 92 -5.21 9.56 -18.79
N ASN A 93 -4.54 10.35 -19.62
CA ASN A 93 -4.69 11.79 -19.70
C ASN A 93 -5.75 12.11 -20.76
N PHE A 94 -6.91 12.61 -20.36
CA PHE A 94 -7.94 13.09 -21.29
C PHE A 94 -7.48 14.35 -22.01
N ASN A 95 -6.73 15.17 -21.31
CA ASN A 95 -6.05 16.38 -21.76
C ASN A 95 -4.97 16.77 -20.72
N GLU A 96 -4.34 17.93 -20.90
CA GLU A 96 -3.27 18.41 -20.00
C GLU A 96 -3.73 18.62 -18.55
N ASN A 97 -5.03 18.81 -18.34
CA ASN A 97 -5.63 19.16 -17.05
C ASN A 97 -6.34 17.99 -16.37
N ASN A 98 -6.65 16.91 -17.07
CA ASN A 98 -7.53 15.87 -16.58
C ASN A 98 -6.90 14.49 -16.75
N ARG A 99 -6.71 13.79 -15.65
CA ARG A 99 -6.13 12.44 -15.61
C ARG A 99 -6.98 11.48 -14.78
N LEU A 100 -7.21 10.29 -15.31
CA LEU A 100 -7.72 9.16 -14.57
C LEU A 100 -6.60 8.14 -14.38
N SER A 101 -6.44 7.62 -13.19
CA SER A 101 -5.49 6.55 -12.89
C SER A 101 -6.11 5.51 -11.99
N GLY A 102 -5.61 4.27 -12.10
CA GLY A 102 -6.03 3.16 -11.28
C GLY A 102 -4.86 2.24 -10.97
N PHE A 103 -4.97 1.57 -9.82
CA PHE A 103 -4.01 0.59 -9.33
C PHE A 103 -4.76 -0.58 -8.74
N TYR A 104 -4.27 -1.79 -8.99
CA TYR A 104 -4.72 -3.00 -8.31
C TYR A 104 -3.53 -3.90 -8.00
N GLU A 105 -3.53 -4.47 -6.82
CA GLU A 105 -2.52 -5.43 -6.38
C GLU A 105 -3.17 -6.57 -5.61
N ILE A 106 -2.71 -7.77 -5.86
CA ILE A 106 -2.98 -8.96 -5.07
C ILE A 106 -1.67 -9.45 -4.45
N ILE A 107 -1.71 -9.76 -3.17
CA ILE A 107 -0.59 -10.34 -2.42
C ILE A 107 -1.10 -11.61 -1.75
N ASP A 108 -0.47 -12.74 -2.07
CA ASP A 108 -0.74 -14.04 -1.46
C ASP A 108 0.51 -14.49 -0.72
N THR A 109 0.39 -14.70 0.60
CA THR A 109 1.51 -15.00 1.48
C THR A 109 1.18 -16.23 2.32
N LYS A 110 2.15 -17.15 2.41
CA LYS A 110 2.14 -18.27 3.34
C LYS A 110 3.39 -18.20 4.21
N VAL A 111 3.20 -18.33 5.51
CA VAL A 111 4.28 -18.30 6.51
C VAL A 111 4.10 -19.50 7.44
N ASP A 112 5.13 -20.32 7.55
CA ASP A 112 5.22 -21.31 8.60
C ASP A 112 5.74 -20.59 9.86
N TYR A 113 5.16 -20.85 11.02
CA TYR A 113 5.54 -20.19 12.27
C TYR A 113 5.43 -21.12 13.47
N ASP A 114 6.17 -20.81 14.52
CA ASP A 114 6.26 -21.63 15.72
C ASP A 114 5.30 -21.16 16.83
N ASN A 115 4.45 -22.04 17.32
CA ASN A 115 3.81 -21.94 18.64
C ASN A 115 4.65 -22.61 19.74
N THR A 116 5.45 -23.59 19.37
CA THR A 116 6.38 -24.31 20.27
C THR A 116 7.63 -24.68 19.47
N PRO A 117 8.79 -24.90 20.10
CA PRO A 117 9.93 -25.46 19.40
C PRO A 117 9.58 -26.82 18.73
N ASN A 118 9.84 -26.98 17.45
CA ASN A 118 9.43 -28.11 16.60
C ASN A 118 7.93 -28.12 16.26
N ASP A 119 7.33 -26.98 16.01
CA ASP A 119 5.97 -26.87 15.51
C ASP A 119 5.94 -26.86 13.97
N ASN A 120 5.73 -27.99 13.35
CA ASN A 120 5.65 -28.15 11.90
C ASN A 120 4.21 -28.09 11.35
N GLN A 121 3.24 -27.60 12.12
CA GLN A 121 1.83 -27.58 11.76
C GLN A 121 1.23 -26.17 11.72
N SER A 122 1.87 -25.21 12.36
CA SER A 122 1.34 -23.85 12.41
C SER A 122 1.68 -23.07 11.16
N VAL A 123 0.64 -22.73 10.39
CA VAL A 123 0.74 -22.01 9.13
C VAL A 123 -0.20 -20.81 9.14
N ALA A 124 0.30 -19.66 8.75
CA ALA A 124 -0.50 -18.48 8.47
C ALA A 124 -0.56 -18.24 6.95
N LYS A 125 -1.77 -18.08 6.42
CA LYS A 125 -2.01 -17.68 5.03
C LYS A 125 -2.67 -16.31 5.04
N THR A 126 -2.15 -15.39 4.25
CA THR A 126 -2.73 -14.04 4.12
C THR A 126 -2.92 -13.73 2.65
N LYS A 127 -4.13 -13.36 2.29
CA LYS A 127 -4.44 -12.81 0.97
C LYS A 127 -4.89 -11.36 1.15
N THR A 128 -4.24 -10.45 0.41
CA THR A 128 -4.55 -9.02 0.43
C THR A 128 -4.87 -8.55 -0.96
N HIS A 129 -5.95 -7.80 -1.10
CA HIS A 129 -6.32 -7.08 -2.31
C HIS A 129 -6.26 -5.59 -2.03
N LEU A 130 -5.57 -4.86 -2.88
CA LEU A 130 -5.48 -3.40 -2.84
C LEU A 130 -5.97 -2.85 -4.15
N ALA A 131 -6.89 -1.89 -4.12
CA ALA A 131 -7.35 -1.18 -5.30
C ALA A 131 -7.42 0.32 -5.03
N ASN A 132 -7.09 1.10 -6.02
CA ASN A 132 -7.23 2.56 -6.01
C ASN A 132 -7.71 3.03 -7.38
N ILE A 133 -8.60 3.99 -7.39
CA ILE A 133 -8.92 4.81 -8.55
C ILE A 133 -8.82 6.28 -8.14
N ASN A 134 -8.20 7.09 -8.98
CA ASN A 134 -8.02 8.52 -8.73
C ASN A 134 -8.27 9.31 -10.02
N TYR A 135 -9.16 10.28 -9.93
CA TYR A 135 -9.32 11.33 -10.94
C TYR A 135 -8.67 12.60 -10.46
N GLU A 136 -7.78 13.16 -11.27
CA GLU A 136 -7.08 14.41 -11.01
C GLU A 136 -7.49 15.45 -12.04
N ASN A 137 -7.90 16.63 -11.54
CA ASN A 137 -8.07 17.84 -12.33
C ASN A 137 -7.06 18.87 -11.84
N LYS A 138 -6.23 19.34 -12.74
CA LYS A 138 -5.27 20.42 -12.50
C LYS A 138 -5.64 21.62 -13.35
N ASN A 139 -5.87 22.76 -12.72
CA ASN A 139 -6.12 24.04 -13.38
C ASN A 139 -5.22 25.13 -12.77
N ASP A 140 -5.34 26.36 -13.24
CA ASP A 140 -4.50 27.49 -12.81
C ASP A 140 -4.65 27.85 -11.32
N ILE A 141 -5.72 27.40 -10.67
CA ILE A 141 -6.04 27.73 -9.28
C ILE A 141 -5.67 26.59 -8.35
N ALA A 142 -5.97 25.34 -8.74
CA ALA A 142 -5.87 24.20 -7.83
C ALA A 142 -5.62 22.89 -8.57
N THR A 143 -5.05 21.93 -7.84
CA THR A 143 -5.06 20.52 -8.21
C THR A 143 -6.07 19.80 -7.32
N THR A 144 -7.12 19.28 -7.94
CA THR A 144 -8.19 18.54 -7.24
C THR A 144 -8.10 17.05 -7.57
N ASN A 145 -8.16 16.21 -6.54
CA ASN A 145 -8.21 14.76 -6.65
C ASN A 145 -9.52 14.24 -6.05
N VAL A 146 -10.20 13.36 -6.78
CA VAL A 146 -11.31 12.55 -6.30
C VAL A 146 -10.85 11.10 -6.36
N TYR A 147 -10.92 10.40 -5.25
CA TYR A 147 -10.37 9.05 -5.17
C TYR A 147 -11.28 8.06 -4.44
N ALA A 148 -11.10 6.79 -4.78
CA ALA A 148 -11.63 5.66 -4.04
C ALA A 148 -10.52 4.63 -3.82
N ASN A 149 -10.43 4.13 -2.59
CA ASN A 149 -9.53 3.07 -2.17
C ASN A 149 -10.32 1.87 -1.67
N TYR A 150 -9.83 0.69 -1.95
CA TYR A 150 -10.34 -0.56 -1.42
C TYR A 150 -9.18 -1.43 -0.94
N THR A 151 -9.30 -1.93 0.27
CA THR A 151 -8.39 -2.92 0.84
C THR A 151 -9.21 -4.06 1.41
N ASP A 152 -8.88 -5.29 1.03
CA ASP A 152 -9.46 -6.51 1.60
C ASP A 152 -8.33 -7.40 2.09
N ILE A 153 -8.48 -7.92 3.30
CA ILE A 153 -7.51 -8.80 3.94
C ILE A 153 -8.24 -10.02 4.44
N SER A 154 -7.85 -11.20 3.96
CA SER A 154 -8.22 -12.49 4.51
C SER A 154 -6.99 -13.18 5.09
N ARG A 155 -7.08 -13.63 6.32
CA ARG A 155 -5.99 -14.25 7.03
C ARG A 155 -6.45 -15.50 7.75
N GLU A 156 -5.84 -16.63 7.42
CA GLU A 156 -6.09 -17.92 8.02
C GLU A 156 -4.91 -18.29 8.94
N TYR A 157 -5.21 -18.68 10.16
CA TYR A 157 -4.27 -19.24 11.12
C TYR A 157 -4.74 -20.62 11.56
N SER A 158 -3.85 -21.42 12.13
CA SER A 158 -4.19 -22.74 12.71
C SER A 158 -5.27 -22.66 13.79
N TYR A 159 -5.48 -21.49 14.42
CA TYR A 159 -6.44 -21.28 15.52
C TYR A 159 -7.63 -20.35 15.16
N GLY A 160 -7.75 -19.90 13.92
CA GLY A 160 -8.88 -19.07 13.49
C GLY A 160 -8.59 -18.19 12.29
N ASN A 161 -9.63 -17.54 11.81
CA ASN A 161 -9.55 -16.68 10.62
C ASN A 161 -9.82 -15.23 10.98
N PHE A 162 -9.22 -14.33 10.23
CA PHE A 162 -9.47 -12.89 10.26
C PHE A 162 -9.77 -12.41 8.85
N ASP A 163 -10.94 -11.84 8.64
CA ASP A 163 -11.33 -11.22 7.39
C ASP A 163 -11.83 -9.80 7.64
N GLY A 164 -11.40 -8.88 6.81
CA GLY A 164 -11.82 -7.49 6.93
C GLY A 164 -11.55 -6.70 5.67
N ASN A 165 -12.36 -5.67 5.45
CA ASN A 165 -12.14 -4.75 4.35
C ASN A 165 -12.28 -3.29 4.77
N VAL A 166 -11.66 -2.43 3.99
CA VAL A 166 -11.75 -0.97 4.12
C VAL A 166 -12.09 -0.41 2.76
N LYS A 167 -13.14 0.40 2.71
CA LYS A 167 -13.52 1.24 1.56
C LYS A 167 -13.33 2.70 1.98
N GLU A 168 -12.64 3.46 1.19
CA GLU A 168 -12.43 4.89 1.43
C GLU A 168 -12.73 5.67 0.17
N TYR A 169 -13.47 6.75 0.32
CA TYR A 169 -13.81 7.70 -0.73
C TYR A 169 -13.41 9.10 -0.28
N GLY A 170 -12.77 9.85 -1.14
CA GLY A 170 -12.32 11.17 -0.73
C GLY A 170 -12.19 12.15 -1.88
N VAL A 171 -12.18 13.41 -1.49
CA VAL A 171 -11.85 14.54 -2.33
C VAL A 171 -10.88 15.45 -1.59
N LYS A 172 -9.86 15.91 -2.32
CA LYS A 172 -8.93 16.92 -1.81
C LYS A 172 -8.57 17.89 -2.91
N SER A 173 -8.43 19.16 -2.55
CA SER A 173 -8.01 20.21 -3.44
C SER A 173 -6.82 20.95 -2.83
N THR A 174 -5.76 21.09 -3.59
CA THR A 174 -4.53 21.77 -3.20
C THR A 174 -4.39 23.05 -4.00
N VAL A 175 -4.34 24.18 -3.31
CA VAL A 175 -4.20 25.51 -3.87
C VAL A 175 -2.79 26.03 -3.55
N PRO A 176 -1.92 26.24 -4.55
CA PRO A 176 -0.62 26.87 -4.34
C PRO A 176 -0.78 28.38 -4.11
N TYR A 177 0.14 28.97 -3.39
CA TYR A 177 0.26 30.40 -3.18
C TYR A 177 1.73 30.81 -2.92
N LEU A 178 2.03 32.09 -2.84
CA LEU A 178 3.39 32.61 -2.69
C LEU A 178 4.36 32.02 -3.76
N ASP A 179 4.04 32.26 -5.04
CA ASP A 179 4.83 31.78 -6.18
C ASP A 179 5.05 30.23 -6.14
N GLU A 180 4.02 29.48 -5.71
CA GLU A 180 4.01 28.03 -5.60
C GLU A 180 4.97 27.44 -4.52
N SER A 181 5.61 28.32 -3.73
CA SER A 181 6.45 27.85 -2.61
C SER A 181 5.66 27.34 -1.43
N SER A 182 4.37 27.67 -1.35
CA SER A 182 3.47 27.30 -0.27
C SER A 182 2.13 26.81 -0.83
N PHE A 183 1.42 25.99 -0.06
CA PHE A 183 0.12 25.47 -0.51
C PHE A 183 -0.81 25.13 0.66
N VAL A 184 -2.10 25.33 0.41
CA VAL A 184 -3.18 24.87 1.29
C VAL A 184 -3.87 23.69 0.63
N THR A 185 -4.08 22.62 1.39
CA THR A 185 -4.91 21.48 0.96
C THR A 185 -6.14 21.39 1.87
N ILE A 186 -7.32 21.33 1.26
CA ILE A 186 -8.61 21.10 1.93
C ILE A 186 -9.15 19.79 1.39
N GLY A 187 -9.76 18.98 2.24
CA GLY A 187 -10.36 17.73 1.81
C GLY A 187 -11.38 17.17 2.77
N ALA A 188 -12.09 16.17 2.26
CA ALA A 188 -13.03 15.36 3.01
C ALA A 188 -12.88 13.90 2.59
N ASP A 189 -13.07 13.00 3.54
CA ASP A 189 -13.11 11.57 3.26
C ASP A 189 -14.23 10.88 4.05
N TYR A 190 -14.67 9.77 3.47
CA TYR A 190 -15.60 8.82 4.07
C TYR A 190 -14.96 7.44 4.02
N LYS A 191 -14.94 6.73 5.14
CA LYS A 191 -14.34 5.42 5.28
C LYS A 191 -15.33 4.45 5.91
N GLU A 192 -15.47 3.28 5.30
CA GLU A 192 -16.20 2.13 5.83
C GLU A 192 -15.19 1.04 6.18
N LEU A 193 -15.29 0.50 7.39
CA LEU A 193 -14.49 -0.62 7.84
C LEU A 193 -15.42 -1.76 8.25
N GLU A 194 -15.21 -2.91 7.63
CA GLU A 194 -15.94 -4.14 7.94
C GLU A 194 -14.97 -5.15 8.52
N HIS A 195 -15.33 -5.74 9.65
CA HIS A 195 -14.61 -6.82 10.30
C HIS A 195 -15.51 -8.05 10.38
N LYS A 196 -15.15 -9.09 9.62
CA LYS A 196 -15.99 -10.29 9.38
C LYS A 196 -15.61 -11.50 10.25
N ASN A 197 -15.18 -11.27 11.47
CA ASN A 197 -14.96 -12.34 12.44
C ASN A 197 -16.21 -12.60 13.29
N ASN A 198 -16.08 -13.47 14.29
CA ASN A 198 -17.12 -13.78 15.26
C ASN A 198 -17.78 -12.55 15.93
N LEU A 199 -17.25 -11.37 15.75
CA LEU A 199 -17.76 -10.11 16.30
C LEU A 199 -18.57 -9.28 15.30
N ASN A 200 -18.45 -9.53 13.99
CA ASN A 200 -19.13 -8.80 12.90
C ASN A 200 -19.33 -7.30 13.25
N LYS A 201 -18.24 -6.55 13.34
CA LYS A 201 -18.27 -5.12 13.67
C LYS A 201 -17.97 -4.30 12.44
N ASP A 202 -18.90 -3.44 12.11
CA ASP A 202 -18.76 -2.45 11.07
C ASP A 202 -18.77 -1.06 11.71
N TYR A 203 -17.96 -0.17 11.22
CA TYR A 203 -18.06 1.24 11.56
C TYR A 203 -17.72 2.11 10.36
N ASP A 204 -18.29 3.29 10.32
CA ASP A 204 -17.99 4.31 9.34
C ASP A 204 -17.33 5.53 10.01
N SER A 205 -16.49 6.22 9.26
CA SER A 205 -15.86 7.46 9.67
C SER A 205 -16.01 8.50 8.58
N LYS A 206 -16.35 9.71 8.97
CA LYS A 206 -16.46 10.90 8.10
C LYS A 206 -15.50 11.95 8.60
N ALA A 207 -14.72 12.50 7.71
CA ALA A 207 -13.75 13.51 8.09
C ALA A 207 -13.69 14.69 7.13
N ILE A 208 -13.32 15.82 7.70
CA ILE A 208 -12.89 17.02 6.98
C ILE A 208 -11.53 17.46 7.49
N PHE A 209 -10.70 17.96 6.61
CA PHE A 209 -9.35 18.40 7.01
C PHE A 209 -8.87 19.59 6.18
N ILE A 210 -7.96 20.33 6.78
CA ILE A 210 -7.19 21.38 6.13
C ILE A 210 -5.72 21.24 6.54
N THR A 211 -4.82 21.42 5.58
CA THR A 211 -3.39 21.54 5.84
C THR A 211 -2.85 22.79 5.17
N ASN A 212 -1.88 23.42 5.80
CA ASN A 212 -1.13 24.52 5.24
C ASN A 212 0.37 24.17 5.31
N THR A 213 1.06 24.22 4.18
CA THR A 213 2.49 23.96 4.11
C THR A 213 3.19 25.18 3.55
N ASN A 214 4.12 25.72 4.32
CA ASN A 214 4.95 26.85 3.96
C ASN A 214 6.39 26.39 3.81
N LYS A 215 7.03 26.79 2.74
CA LYS A 215 8.44 26.53 2.46
C LYS A 215 9.22 27.83 2.48
N PHE A 216 10.32 27.84 3.19
CA PHE A 216 11.17 29.01 3.39
C PHE A 216 12.63 28.69 3.06
N PHE A 217 13.41 29.71 2.70
CA PHE A 217 14.85 29.61 2.50
C PHE A 217 15.27 28.53 1.49
N ASP A 218 14.68 28.56 0.29
CA ASP A 218 14.92 27.57 -0.77
C ASP A 218 14.68 26.12 -0.27
N ASP A 219 13.51 25.89 0.32
CA ASP A 219 13.05 24.59 0.86
C ASP A 219 13.87 24.05 2.05
N LYS A 220 14.78 24.86 2.64
CA LYS A 220 15.57 24.44 3.82
C LYS A 220 14.75 24.37 5.10
N THR A 221 13.61 25.07 5.15
CA THR A 221 12.68 25.05 6.27
C THR A 221 11.29 24.82 5.75
N ILE A 222 10.63 23.77 6.22
CA ILE A 222 9.26 23.43 5.85
C ILE A 222 8.42 23.40 7.12
N ILE A 223 7.37 24.20 7.16
CA ILE A 223 6.40 24.24 8.27
C ILE A 223 5.07 23.72 7.73
N THR A 224 4.51 22.69 8.35
CA THR A 224 3.19 22.16 8.01
C THR A 224 2.28 22.24 9.23
N GLU A 225 1.17 22.92 9.08
CA GLU A 225 0.10 23.05 10.06
C GLU A 225 -1.11 22.27 9.57
N ALA A 226 -1.84 21.63 10.48
CA ALA A 226 -2.93 20.76 10.07
C ALA A 226 -4.04 20.70 11.12
N LEU A 227 -5.28 20.71 10.63
CA LEU A 227 -6.48 20.44 11.40
C LEU A 227 -7.29 19.36 10.72
N ARG A 228 -7.80 18.40 11.50
CA ARG A 228 -8.71 17.36 11.03
C ARG A 228 -9.79 17.14 12.10
N TYR A 229 -11.02 16.95 11.63
CA TYR A 229 -12.15 16.54 12.44
C TYR A 229 -12.71 15.24 11.90
N ASP A 230 -12.79 14.22 12.74
CA ASP A 230 -13.34 12.91 12.43
C ASP A 230 -14.61 12.68 13.25
N LYS A 231 -15.63 12.08 12.61
CA LYS A 231 -16.86 11.62 13.24
C LYS A 231 -17.04 10.13 12.91
N TYR A 232 -17.18 9.33 13.93
CA TYR A 232 -17.45 7.89 13.91
C TYR A 232 -18.92 7.61 14.13
#